data_49adeacdea8e0319417714e15476defd
#
_entry.id   49adeacdea8e0319417714e15476defd
#
_cell.length_a   1.000
_cell.length_b   1.000
_cell.length_c   1.000
_cell.angle_alpha   90.00
_cell.angle_beta   90.00
_cell.angle_gamma   90.00
#
_symmetry.space_group_name_H-M   'P 1'
#
loop_
_entity.id
_entity.type
_entity.pdbx_description
1 polymer ?
#
loop_
_entity_poly.entity_id
_entity_poly.type
_entity_poly.pdbx_seq_one_letter_code
_entity_poly.pdbx_strand_id
1 'polypeptide(L)'
;MNCLVTGGAGFIGSNLVDKLIDLGHNVICIDNESAECHEQFYWNPKANNYKYDICDYKQIEHLFNGIDYVFHIASDARIQPAILNPRKSIESNAVGTANVLELSRLAKVKKFVYSSTSSAYGKKAILPNIETQPSDPLTPYSAAKVFGENLARVYYNLYGLETISLRYFNVYGDRQPLKGQYAPVIGLFLKQYHERKPLTVVGDGSQSRDFTHISDVVEANILASEVSHGFGEVYNIGYGSNYSIIDIANIISNDVKFIPSRIGEVQETLASNEKFKGLTGWTPKVSLMDWLQDD
;
A
#
# COMPACT_ATOMS: atom_id res chain seq x y z
N MET A 1 -8.81 -16.84 -13.77
CA MET A 1 -7.43 -16.92 -13.29
C MET A 1 -7.41 -17.30 -11.82
N ASN A 2 -6.35 -17.98 -11.39
CA ASN A 2 -6.10 -18.26 -9.98
C ASN A 2 -5.19 -17.16 -9.42
N CYS A 3 -5.69 -16.36 -8.49
CA CYS A 3 -4.98 -15.23 -7.88
C CYS A 3 -4.65 -15.53 -6.42
N LEU A 4 -3.47 -15.14 -5.97
CA LEU A 4 -3.09 -15.17 -4.57
C LEU A 4 -2.85 -13.74 -4.08
N VAL A 5 -3.53 -13.36 -3.01
CA VAL A 5 -3.40 -12.04 -2.37
C VAL A 5 -2.87 -12.21 -0.97
N THR A 6 -1.68 -11.70 -0.69
CA THR A 6 -1.15 -11.62 0.67
C THR A 6 -1.58 -10.31 1.33
N GLY A 7 -1.84 -10.31 2.64
CA GLY A 7 -2.45 -9.17 3.32
C GLY A 7 -3.91 -8.95 2.89
N GLY A 8 -4.57 -10.03 2.43
CA GLY A 8 -5.87 -9.97 1.77
C GLY A 8 -7.06 -9.70 2.68
N ALA A 9 -6.90 -9.74 4.00
CA ALA A 9 -7.94 -9.36 4.95
C ALA A 9 -7.79 -7.92 5.49
N GLY A 10 -6.67 -7.24 5.16
CA GLY A 10 -6.42 -5.86 5.51
C GLY A 10 -7.13 -4.85 4.60
N PHE A 11 -6.83 -3.56 4.77
CA PHE A 11 -7.46 -2.46 4.06
C PHE A 11 -7.40 -2.61 2.52
N ILE A 12 -6.19 -2.53 1.95
CA ILE A 12 -6.03 -2.56 0.48
C ILE A 12 -6.35 -3.96 -0.05
N GLY A 13 -5.83 -5.00 0.63
CA GLY A 13 -5.98 -6.38 0.18
C GLY A 13 -7.43 -6.84 0.11
N SER A 14 -8.28 -6.50 1.09
CA SER A 14 -9.68 -6.94 1.08
C SER A 14 -10.51 -6.30 -0.02
N ASN A 15 -10.28 -5.02 -0.33
CA ASN A 15 -10.91 -4.36 -1.47
C ASN A 15 -10.46 -4.99 -2.81
N LEU A 16 -9.18 -5.36 -2.91
CA LEU A 16 -8.66 -6.05 -4.10
C LEU A 16 -9.23 -7.48 -4.23
N VAL A 17 -9.31 -8.23 -3.12
CA VAL A 17 -9.92 -9.58 -3.10
C VAL A 17 -11.37 -9.53 -3.58
N ASP A 18 -12.16 -8.60 -3.07
CA ASP A 18 -13.55 -8.43 -3.49
C ASP A 18 -13.64 -8.16 -5.00
N LYS A 19 -12.83 -7.24 -5.50
CA LYS A 19 -12.83 -6.89 -6.93
C LYS A 19 -12.37 -8.05 -7.82
N LEU A 20 -11.37 -8.82 -7.42
CA LEU A 20 -10.92 -10.01 -8.16
C LEU A 20 -12.02 -11.08 -8.22
N ILE A 21 -12.76 -11.29 -7.13
CA ILE A 21 -13.90 -12.21 -7.08
C ILE A 21 -15.03 -11.74 -7.99
N ASP A 22 -15.35 -10.44 -7.98
CA ASP A 22 -16.38 -9.85 -8.84
C ASP A 22 -16.03 -9.98 -10.32
N LEU A 23 -14.74 -10.00 -10.67
CA LEU A 23 -14.23 -10.27 -12.01
C LEU A 23 -14.21 -11.78 -12.38
N GLY A 24 -14.67 -12.65 -11.47
CA GLY A 24 -14.78 -14.09 -11.71
C GLY A 24 -13.47 -14.86 -11.52
N HIS A 25 -12.50 -14.31 -10.78
CA HIS A 25 -11.25 -15.01 -10.45
C HIS A 25 -11.41 -15.93 -9.23
N ASN A 26 -10.63 -17.02 -9.21
CA ASN A 26 -10.45 -17.83 -8.00
C ASN A 26 -9.38 -17.16 -7.13
N VAL A 27 -9.69 -16.84 -5.89
CA VAL A 27 -8.79 -16.10 -5.02
C VAL A 27 -8.38 -16.92 -3.81
N ILE A 28 -7.07 -17.04 -3.58
CA ILE A 28 -6.46 -17.44 -2.32
C ILE A 28 -6.08 -16.17 -1.57
N CYS A 29 -6.54 -16.05 -0.34
CA CYS A 29 -6.25 -14.93 0.55
C CYS A 29 -5.39 -15.40 1.72
N ILE A 30 -4.23 -14.77 1.94
CA ILE A 30 -3.34 -15.02 3.08
C ILE A 30 -3.24 -13.74 3.91
N ASP A 31 -3.49 -13.83 5.21
CA ASP A 31 -3.30 -12.74 6.18
C ASP A 31 -3.03 -13.34 7.56
N ASN A 32 -2.18 -12.73 8.37
CA ASN A 32 -1.92 -13.18 9.75
C ASN A 32 -2.65 -12.34 10.82
N GLU A 33 -3.44 -11.33 10.38
CA GLU A 33 -4.16 -10.39 11.24
C GLU A 33 -3.25 -9.64 12.24
N SER A 34 -2.00 -9.38 11.86
CA SER A 34 -1.04 -8.73 12.75
C SER A 34 -1.10 -7.20 12.76
N ALA A 35 -1.91 -6.60 11.89
CA ALA A 35 -2.01 -5.14 11.76
C ALA A 35 -2.90 -4.53 12.86
N GLU A 36 -2.29 -4.10 13.95
CA GLU A 36 -2.97 -3.58 15.16
C GLU A 36 -3.83 -2.33 14.93
N CYS A 37 -3.60 -1.61 13.80
CA CYS A 37 -4.37 -0.41 13.44
C CYS A 37 -5.75 -0.71 12.86
N HIS A 38 -6.05 -1.95 12.53
CA HIS A 38 -7.37 -2.36 12.08
C HIS A 38 -8.30 -2.61 13.28
N GLU A 39 -9.57 -2.20 13.14
CA GLU A 39 -10.62 -2.54 14.10
C GLU A 39 -11.15 -3.95 13.85
N GLN A 40 -11.15 -4.34 12.56
CA GLN A 40 -11.53 -5.69 12.12
C GLN A 40 -10.76 -6.07 10.85
N PHE A 41 -10.75 -7.35 10.53
CA PHE A 41 -10.24 -7.90 9.28
C PHE A 41 -11.40 -8.35 8.39
N TYR A 42 -11.24 -8.15 7.07
CA TYR A 42 -12.32 -8.34 6.10
C TYR A 42 -12.04 -9.57 5.21
N TRP A 43 -12.47 -10.72 5.69
CA TRP A 43 -12.35 -11.97 4.94
C TRP A 43 -13.53 -12.13 3.99
N ASN A 44 -13.28 -12.22 2.67
CA ASN A 44 -14.34 -12.51 1.72
C ASN A 44 -14.69 -14.01 1.78
N PRO A 45 -15.97 -14.38 2.03
CA PRO A 45 -16.37 -15.80 2.17
C PRO A 45 -16.29 -16.60 0.88
N LYS A 46 -16.16 -15.95 -0.29
CA LYS A 46 -15.97 -16.60 -1.58
C LYS A 46 -14.50 -16.89 -1.91
N ALA A 47 -13.55 -16.34 -1.14
CA ALA A 47 -12.14 -16.63 -1.28
C ALA A 47 -11.73 -17.85 -0.45
N ASN A 48 -10.65 -18.52 -0.85
CA ASN A 48 -9.99 -19.52 -0.02
C ASN A 48 -9.07 -18.80 0.98
N ASN A 49 -9.52 -18.68 2.22
CA ASN A 49 -8.91 -17.86 3.25
C ASN A 49 -7.96 -18.67 4.15
N TYR A 50 -6.74 -18.16 4.35
CA TYR A 50 -5.72 -18.78 5.20
C TYR A 50 -5.15 -17.75 6.17
N LYS A 51 -5.32 -18.00 7.47
CA LYS A 51 -4.70 -17.19 8.52
C LYS A 51 -3.26 -17.65 8.75
N TYR A 52 -2.36 -17.26 7.84
CA TYR A 52 -0.96 -17.66 7.81
C TYR A 52 -0.04 -16.45 7.75
N ASP A 53 1.21 -16.65 8.22
CA ASP A 53 2.25 -15.64 8.15
C ASP A 53 3.14 -15.86 6.92
N ILE A 54 3.36 -14.82 6.12
CA ILE A 54 4.25 -14.89 4.95
C ILE A 54 5.73 -15.12 5.33
N CYS A 55 6.10 -14.89 6.58
CA CYS A 55 7.43 -15.21 7.10
C CYS A 55 7.62 -16.72 7.34
N ASP A 56 6.55 -17.48 7.50
CA ASP A 56 6.62 -18.94 7.60
C ASP A 56 6.53 -19.58 6.20
N TYR A 57 7.69 -19.72 5.57
CA TYR A 57 7.84 -20.29 4.23
C TYR A 57 7.14 -21.64 4.08
N LYS A 58 7.31 -22.53 5.06
CA LYS A 58 6.75 -23.89 5.04
C LYS A 58 5.23 -23.92 5.09
N GLN A 59 4.67 -22.98 5.84
CA GLN A 59 3.23 -22.88 6.02
C GLN A 59 2.53 -22.47 4.73
N ILE A 60 3.15 -21.58 3.91
CA ILE A 60 2.51 -21.00 2.74
C ILE A 60 2.91 -21.67 1.41
N GLU A 61 3.99 -22.48 1.36
CA GLU A 61 4.54 -22.98 0.10
C GLU A 61 3.52 -23.72 -0.78
N HIS A 62 2.64 -24.53 -0.18
CA HIS A 62 1.65 -25.32 -0.90
C HIS A 62 0.56 -24.48 -1.57
N LEU A 63 0.34 -23.24 -1.13
CA LEU A 63 -0.69 -22.34 -1.63
C LEU A 63 -0.35 -21.72 -2.99
N PHE A 64 0.91 -21.78 -3.41
CA PHE A 64 1.36 -21.25 -4.69
C PHE A 64 1.12 -22.18 -5.89
N ASN A 65 0.76 -23.44 -5.64
CA ASN A 65 0.53 -24.42 -6.70
C ASN A 65 -0.64 -24.01 -7.60
N GLY A 66 -0.37 -23.83 -8.91
CA GLY A 66 -1.37 -23.48 -9.91
C GLY A 66 -1.86 -22.02 -9.84
N ILE A 67 -1.12 -21.15 -9.16
CA ILE A 67 -1.39 -19.70 -9.13
C ILE A 67 -0.91 -19.05 -10.43
N ASP A 68 -1.78 -18.24 -11.04
CA ASP A 68 -1.46 -17.43 -12.21
C ASP A 68 -0.84 -16.08 -11.79
N TYR A 69 -1.47 -15.37 -10.84
CA TYR A 69 -1.10 -14.02 -10.43
C TYR A 69 -0.94 -13.92 -8.91
N VAL A 70 0.09 -13.23 -8.47
CA VAL A 70 0.31 -12.89 -7.06
C VAL A 70 0.23 -11.38 -6.88
N PHE A 71 -0.61 -10.95 -5.94
CA PHE A 71 -0.68 -9.56 -5.45
C PHE A 71 -0.12 -9.55 -4.03
N HIS A 72 1.08 -9.03 -3.89
CA HIS A 72 1.77 -8.99 -2.62
C HIS A 72 1.51 -7.67 -1.89
N ILE A 73 0.44 -7.65 -1.08
CA ILE A 73 -0.03 -6.47 -0.32
C ILE A 73 0.39 -6.54 1.15
N ALA A 74 0.65 -7.74 1.69
CA ALA A 74 1.06 -7.93 3.08
C ALA A 74 2.25 -7.04 3.46
N SER A 75 2.12 -6.32 4.57
CA SER A 75 3.13 -5.37 5.03
C SER A 75 2.88 -4.95 6.48
N ASP A 76 3.94 -4.79 7.27
CA ASP A 76 3.93 -3.97 8.47
C ASP A 76 4.07 -2.50 8.05
N ALA A 77 2.94 -1.84 7.75
CA ALA A 77 2.84 -0.64 6.90
C ALA A 77 2.86 0.69 7.66
N ARG A 78 3.36 0.74 8.93
CA ARG A 78 3.32 1.96 9.73
C ARG A 78 4.71 2.47 10.09
N ILE A 79 4.98 3.75 9.80
CA ILE A 79 6.27 4.40 10.01
C ILE A 79 6.66 4.37 11.50
N GLN A 80 5.80 4.85 12.39
CA GLN A 80 6.13 4.96 13.81
C GLN A 80 6.29 3.59 14.50
N PRO A 81 5.39 2.60 14.32
CA PRO A 81 5.63 1.23 14.80
C PRO A 81 6.93 0.62 14.26
N ALA A 82 7.28 0.85 13.00
CA ALA A 82 8.52 0.35 12.42
C ALA A 82 9.78 0.97 13.05
N ILE A 83 9.72 2.23 13.48
CA ILE A 83 10.81 2.88 14.24
C ILE A 83 10.92 2.26 15.63
N LEU A 84 9.79 1.97 16.28
CA LEU A 84 9.76 1.37 17.62
C LEU A 84 10.16 -0.11 17.64
N ASN A 85 9.81 -0.86 16.59
CA ASN A 85 10.16 -2.27 16.45
C ASN A 85 10.69 -2.55 15.03
N PRO A 86 11.93 -2.14 14.73
CA PRO A 86 12.51 -2.26 13.40
C PRO A 86 12.69 -3.71 12.95
N ARG A 87 12.95 -4.63 13.88
CA ARG A 87 13.12 -6.05 13.56
C ARG A 87 11.83 -6.65 12.98
N LYS A 88 10.69 -6.43 13.64
CA LYS A 88 9.37 -6.90 13.15
C LYS A 88 9.08 -6.36 11.76
N SER A 89 9.32 -5.06 11.55
CA SER A 89 9.08 -4.42 10.25
C SER A 89 9.98 -4.98 9.14
N ILE A 90 11.27 -5.22 9.41
CA ILE A 90 12.19 -5.83 8.44
C ILE A 90 11.81 -7.29 8.17
N GLU A 91 11.47 -8.06 9.19
CA GLU A 91 11.07 -9.46 9.05
C GLU A 91 9.84 -9.59 8.13
N SER A 92 8.78 -8.85 8.41
CA SER A 92 7.57 -8.85 7.58
C SER A 92 7.82 -8.33 6.16
N ASN A 93 8.44 -7.15 6.02
CA ASN A 93 8.54 -6.46 4.73
C ASN A 93 9.70 -6.91 3.85
N ALA A 94 10.77 -7.49 4.39
CA ALA A 94 11.90 -7.99 3.61
C ALA A 94 11.92 -9.52 3.53
N VAL A 95 11.91 -10.23 4.66
CA VAL A 95 11.94 -11.69 4.66
C VAL A 95 10.65 -12.27 4.10
N GLY A 96 9.48 -11.76 4.54
CA GLY A 96 8.19 -12.17 3.99
C GLY A 96 8.10 -11.95 2.47
N THR A 97 8.55 -10.77 1.98
CA THR A 97 8.59 -10.48 0.54
C THR A 97 9.52 -11.44 -0.22
N ALA A 98 10.69 -11.76 0.33
CA ALA A 98 11.62 -12.72 -0.29
C ALA A 98 11.00 -14.13 -0.39
N ASN A 99 10.29 -14.58 0.64
CA ASN A 99 9.57 -15.86 0.63
C ASN A 99 8.50 -15.90 -0.47
N VAL A 100 7.67 -14.84 -0.56
CA VAL A 100 6.58 -14.78 -1.55
C VAL A 100 7.11 -14.71 -2.98
N LEU A 101 8.21 -13.95 -3.22
CA LEU A 101 8.89 -13.92 -4.53
C LEU A 101 9.48 -15.27 -4.92
N GLU A 102 10.17 -15.95 -3.99
CA GLU A 102 10.77 -17.25 -4.27
C GLU A 102 9.73 -18.33 -4.56
N LEU A 103 8.64 -18.37 -3.77
CA LEU A 103 7.54 -19.29 -4.01
C LEU A 103 6.83 -19.00 -5.34
N SER A 104 6.67 -17.73 -5.70
CA SER A 104 6.12 -17.33 -7.00
C SER A 104 6.98 -17.81 -8.17
N ARG A 105 8.32 -17.68 -8.04
CA ARG A 105 9.28 -18.16 -9.03
C ARG A 105 9.20 -19.69 -9.19
N LEU A 106 9.24 -20.43 -8.08
CA LEU A 106 9.21 -21.89 -8.08
C LEU A 106 7.90 -22.45 -8.65
N ALA A 107 6.78 -21.80 -8.34
CA ALA A 107 5.45 -22.14 -8.86
C ALA A 107 5.21 -21.66 -10.29
N LYS A 108 6.16 -20.95 -10.91
CA LYS A 108 6.05 -20.38 -12.27
C LYS A 108 4.83 -19.44 -12.41
N VAL A 109 4.60 -18.61 -11.39
CA VAL A 109 3.59 -17.56 -11.43
C VAL A 109 3.85 -16.64 -12.64
N LYS A 110 2.82 -16.25 -13.36
CA LYS A 110 2.92 -15.41 -14.56
C LYS A 110 3.19 -13.95 -14.24
N LYS A 111 2.50 -13.42 -13.22
CA LYS A 111 2.58 -12.01 -12.81
C LYS A 111 2.72 -11.87 -11.31
N PHE A 112 3.58 -10.96 -10.90
CA PHE A 112 3.80 -10.59 -9.52
C PHE A 112 3.67 -9.08 -9.35
N VAL A 113 2.60 -8.62 -8.71
CA VAL A 113 2.37 -7.20 -8.40
C VAL A 113 2.76 -6.95 -6.95
N TYR A 114 3.72 -6.05 -6.75
CA TYR A 114 4.27 -5.69 -5.45
C TYR A 114 3.75 -4.35 -4.95
N SER A 115 3.15 -4.33 -3.78
CA SER A 115 2.76 -3.11 -3.07
C SER A 115 3.99 -2.44 -2.46
N SER A 116 4.44 -1.34 -3.04
CA SER A 116 5.48 -0.48 -2.50
C SER A 116 4.90 0.83 -1.93
N THR A 117 5.71 1.86 -1.74
CA THR A 117 5.35 3.07 -0.97
C THR A 117 6.02 4.32 -1.51
N SER A 118 5.32 5.46 -1.46
CA SER A 118 5.89 6.79 -1.69
C SER A 118 6.98 7.17 -0.68
N SER A 119 7.00 6.53 0.50
CA SER A 119 8.06 6.74 1.51
C SER A 119 9.46 6.35 1.03
N ALA A 120 9.58 5.68 -0.12
CA ALA A 120 10.84 5.38 -0.79
C ALA A 120 11.60 6.65 -1.21
N TYR A 121 10.91 7.75 -1.49
CA TYR A 121 11.52 8.99 -1.98
C TYR A 121 12.29 9.78 -0.92
N GLY A 122 11.85 9.73 0.35
CA GLY A 122 12.52 10.39 1.46
C GLY A 122 12.47 11.93 1.39
N LYS A 123 13.47 12.60 2.00
CA LYS A 123 13.51 14.07 2.11
C LYS A 123 14.15 14.79 0.94
N LYS A 124 14.97 14.10 0.16
CA LYS A 124 15.75 14.70 -0.93
C LYS A 124 15.01 14.71 -2.27
N ALA A 125 13.80 14.18 -2.29
CA ALA A 125 13.00 14.13 -3.51
C ALA A 125 12.65 15.51 -4.05
N ILE A 126 12.68 15.64 -5.36
CA ILE A 126 12.18 16.81 -6.09
C ILE A 126 10.73 16.53 -6.47
N LEU A 127 9.87 17.53 -6.33
CA LEU A 127 8.45 17.39 -6.66
C LEU A 127 8.16 17.85 -8.10
N PRO A 128 7.25 17.19 -8.81
CA PRO A 128 6.58 15.94 -8.38
C PRO A 128 7.56 14.77 -8.32
N ASN A 129 7.25 13.79 -7.44
CA ASN A 129 8.04 12.57 -7.34
C ASN A 129 7.93 11.75 -8.64
N ILE A 130 9.05 11.45 -9.26
CA ILE A 130 9.14 10.59 -10.45
C ILE A 130 9.99 9.35 -10.14
N GLU A 131 9.71 8.24 -10.80
CA GLU A 131 10.28 6.92 -10.47
C GLU A 131 11.79 6.81 -10.75
N THR A 132 12.35 7.71 -11.58
CA THR A 132 13.78 7.78 -11.86
C THR A 132 14.60 8.47 -10.77
N GLN A 133 13.95 9.12 -9.80
CA GLN A 133 14.64 9.69 -8.64
C GLN A 133 15.25 8.59 -7.77
N PRO A 134 16.46 8.79 -7.22
CA PRO A 134 17.04 7.84 -6.29
C PRO A 134 16.19 7.69 -5.04
N SER A 135 16.09 6.47 -4.53
CA SER A 135 15.43 6.22 -3.25
C SER A 135 16.26 6.77 -2.08
N ASP A 136 15.60 7.42 -1.12
CA ASP A 136 16.20 7.97 0.12
C ASP A 136 15.35 7.54 1.35
N PRO A 137 15.24 6.22 1.63
CA PRO A 137 14.36 5.72 2.67
C PRO A 137 14.80 6.19 4.07
N LEU A 138 13.86 6.76 4.85
CA LEU A 138 14.14 7.37 6.15
C LEU A 138 13.83 6.45 7.34
N THR A 139 13.22 5.31 7.12
CA THR A 139 12.73 4.42 8.17
C THR A 139 12.98 2.95 7.83
N PRO A 140 13.00 2.05 8.83
CA PRO A 140 13.11 0.61 8.57
C PRO A 140 12.03 0.09 7.62
N TYR A 141 10.80 0.60 7.73
CA TYR A 141 9.70 0.29 6.83
C TYR A 141 10.04 0.65 5.37
N SER A 142 10.38 1.92 5.10
CA SER A 142 10.67 2.37 3.74
C SER A 142 11.90 1.69 3.14
N ALA A 143 12.93 1.42 3.96
CA ALA A 143 14.12 0.68 3.54
C ALA A 143 13.78 -0.76 3.13
N ALA A 144 12.95 -1.46 3.92
CA ALA A 144 12.51 -2.80 3.59
C ALA A 144 11.61 -2.85 2.35
N LYS A 145 10.76 -1.82 2.12
CA LYS A 145 9.95 -1.72 0.90
C LYS A 145 10.82 -1.48 -0.34
N VAL A 146 11.84 -0.62 -0.27
CA VAL A 146 12.82 -0.41 -1.36
C VAL A 146 13.64 -1.69 -1.62
N PHE A 147 13.99 -2.45 -0.58
CA PHE A 147 14.59 -3.77 -0.75
C PHE A 147 13.69 -4.69 -1.59
N GLY A 148 12.38 -4.73 -1.32
CA GLY A 148 11.41 -5.51 -2.07
C GLY A 148 11.32 -5.10 -3.56
N GLU A 149 11.33 -3.80 -3.88
CA GLU A 149 11.39 -3.30 -5.26
C GLU A 149 12.64 -3.80 -6.00
N ASN A 150 13.81 -3.67 -5.35
CA ASN A 150 15.07 -4.14 -5.93
C ASN A 150 15.08 -5.66 -6.13
N LEU A 151 14.55 -6.41 -5.16
CA LEU A 151 14.46 -7.85 -5.26
C LEU A 151 13.50 -8.29 -6.38
N ALA A 152 12.34 -7.67 -6.50
CA ALA A 152 11.39 -7.91 -7.59
C ALA A 152 12.03 -7.70 -8.97
N ARG A 153 12.79 -6.60 -9.14
CA ARG A 153 13.56 -6.33 -10.37
C ARG A 153 14.62 -7.42 -10.64
N VAL A 154 15.32 -7.89 -9.60
CA VAL A 154 16.31 -8.97 -9.72
C VAL A 154 15.63 -10.27 -10.15
N TYR A 155 14.46 -10.60 -9.59
CA TYR A 155 13.71 -11.80 -9.97
C TYR A 155 13.23 -11.76 -11.44
N TYR A 156 12.84 -10.59 -11.91
CA TYR A 156 12.55 -10.41 -13.34
C TYR A 156 13.80 -10.63 -14.20
N ASN A 157 14.90 -9.94 -13.90
CA ASN A 157 16.11 -9.96 -14.72
C ASN A 157 16.80 -11.33 -14.75
N LEU A 158 16.83 -12.06 -13.63
CA LEU A 158 17.54 -13.33 -13.52
C LEU A 158 16.66 -14.54 -13.85
N TYR A 159 15.39 -14.49 -13.47
CA TYR A 159 14.51 -15.66 -13.53
C TYR A 159 13.31 -15.49 -14.45
N GLY A 160 13.11 -14.31 -15.02
CA GLY A 160 12.01 -14.04 -15.94
C GLY A 160 10.63 -13.95 -15.26
N LEU A 161 10.56 -13.84 -13.92
CA LEU A 161 9.29 -13.60 -13.24
C LEU A 161 8.81 -12.18 -13.55
N GLU A 162 7.69 -12.03 -14.22
CA GLU A 162 7.14 -10.74 -14.63
C GLU A 162 6.63 -9.95 -13.42
N THR A 163 7.48 -9.08 -12.85
CA THR A 163 7.19 -8.30 -11.65
C THR A 163 6.87 -6.85 -11.98
N ILE A 164 5.94 -6.24 -11.24
CA ILE A 164 5.65 -4.80 -11.26
C ILE A 164 5.54 -4.30 -9.83
N SER A 165 6.22 -3.19 -9.50
CA SER A 165 6.16 -2.57 -8.18
C SER A 165 5.35 -1.28 -8.24
N LEU A 166 4.36 -1.13 -7.36
CA LEU A 166 3.47 0.03 -7.29
C LEU A 166 3.73 0.83 -6.01
N ARG A 167 4.24 2.05 -6.13
CA ARG A 167 4.42 2.99 -5.01
C ARG A 167 3.11 3.72 -4.75
N TYR A 168 2.38 3.28 -3.74
CA TYR A 168 1.12 3.93 -3.34
C TYR A 168 1.39 5.23 -2.57
N PHE A 169 0.59 6.26 -2.87
CA PHE A 169 0.57 7.54 -2.18
C PHE A 169 -0.67 7.62 -1.29
N ASN A 170 -0.48 7.70 0.01
CA ASN A 170 -1.46 7.90 1.10
C ASN A 170 -2.90 7.42 0.79
N VAL A 171 -3.07 6.10 0.75
CA VAL A 171 -4.35 5.48 0.38
C VAL A 171 -5.42 5.78 1.44
N TYR A 172 -6.63 6.16 1.00
CA TYR A 172 -7.81 6.41 1.83
C TYR A 172 -9.06 5.74 1.24
N GLY A 173 -10.14 5.70 1.99
CA GLY A 173 -11.43 5.17 1.57
C GLY A 173 -11.92 4.00 2.42
N ASP A 174 -12.85 3.21 1.90
CA ASP A 174 -13.54 2.14 2.60
C ASP A 174 -12.60 1.13 3.25
N ARG A 175 -12.89 0.76 4.51
CA ARG A 175 -12.09 -0.15 5.33
C ARG A 175 -10.72 0.39 5.75
N GLN A 176 -10.47 1.70 5.59
CA GLN A 176 -9.22 2.29 6.06
C GLN A 176 -9.07 2.10 7.57
N PRO A 177 -7.83 1.89 8.07
CA PRO A 177 -7.60 1.69 9.49
C PRO A 177 -7.96 2.94 10.30
N LEU A 178 -8.73 2.76 11.38
CA LEU A 178 -9.23 3.83 12.24
C LEU A 178 -8.65 3.76 13.67
N LYS A 179 -7.91 2.69 14.02
CA LYS A 179 -7.46 2.43 15.38
C LYS A 179 -6.07 2.97 15.64
N GLY A 180 -5.93 3.66 16.78
CA GLY A 180 -4.65 4.13 17.32
C GLY A 180 -4.17 5.43 16.70
N GLN A 181 -3.22 6.08 17.40
CA GLN A 181 -2.66 7.38 17.01
C GLN A 181 -1.84 7.38 15.72
N TYR A 182 -1.52 6.19 15.19
CA TYR A 182 -0.76 6.01 13.95
C TYR A 182 -1.62 5.54 12.78
N ALA A 183 -2.95 5.58 12.92
CA ALA A 183 -3.88 5.37 11.80
C ALA A 183 -3.65 6.43 10.70
N PRO A 184 -4.03 6.15 9.43
CA PRO A 184 -4.03 7.14 8.36
C PRO A 184 -4.82 8.39 8.75
N VAL A 185 -4.31 9.56 8.37
CA VAL A 185 -4.85 10.83 8.85
C VAL A 185 -6.33 11.02 8.52
N ILE A 186 -6.78 10.63 7.31
CA ILE A 186 -8.18 10.75 6.90
C ILE A 186 -9.08 9.92 7.82
N GLY A 187 -8.78 8.62 7.98
CA GLY A 187 -9.56 7.75 8.86
C GLY A 187 -9.54 8.22 10.33
N LEU A 188 -8.38 8.70 10.82
CA LEU A 188 -8.27 9.23 12.17
C LEU A 188 -9.14 10.48 12.37
N PHE A 189 -9.12 11.42 11.41
CA PHE A 189 -9.91 12.65 11.48
C PHE A 189 -11.41 12.37 11.45
N LEU A 190 -11.88 11.53 10.53
CA LEU A 190 -13.28 11.14 10.46
C LEU A 190 -13.74 10.45 11.75
N LYS A 191 -12.95 9.53 12.28
CA LYS A 191 -13.26 8.89 13.56
C LYS A 191 -13.36 9.91 14.70
N GLN A 192 -12.39 10.82 14.81
CA GLN A 192 -12.40 11.86 15.85
C GLN A 192 -13.60 12.78 15.70
N TYR A 193 -13.95 13.16 14.48
CA TYR A 193 -15.14 13.97 14.17
C TYR A 193 -16.43 13.28 14.62
N HIS A 194 -16.64 12.02 14.24
CA HIS A 194 -17.80 11.23 14.67
C HIS A 194 -17.88 11.02 16.19
N GLU A 195 -16.72 10.88 16.83
CA GLU A 195 -16.62 10.79 18.31
C GLU A 195 -16.75 12.17 19.01
N ARG A 196 -16.95 13.28 18.27
CA ARG A 196 -17.00 14.67 18.76
C ARG A 196 -15.75 15.05 19.56
N LYS A 197 -14.58 14.62 19.07
CA LYS A 197 -13.26 14.92 19.63
C LYS A 197 -12.51 15.90 18.73
N PRO A 198 -11.62 16.76 19.28
CA PRO A 198 -10.73 17.58 18.47
C PRO A 198 -9.89 16.75 17.52
N LEU A 199 -9.73 17.22 16.27
CA LEU A 199 -8.85 16.58 15.29
C LEU A 199 -7.38 16.78 15.68
N THR A 200 -6.62 15.68 15.78
CA THR A 200 -5.21 15.75 16.21
C THR A 200 -4.28 16.01 15.04
N VAL A 201 -3.79 17.23 14.91
CA VAL A 201 -2.88 17.69 13.87
C VAL A 201 -1.43 17.60 14.36
N VAL A 202 -0.60 16.85 13.63
CA VAL A 202 0.84 16.69 13.93
C VAL A 202 1.61 17.93 13.49
N GLY A 203 2.50 18.47 14.35
CA GLY A 203 3.22 19.71 14.05
C GLY A 203 2.28 20.90 13.93
N ASP A 204 2.49 21.72 12.91
CA ASP A 204 1.63 22.86 12.56
C ASP A 204 0.59 22.51 11.44
N GLY A 205 0.62 21.29 10.94
CA GLY A 205 -0.26 20.82 9.89
C GLY A 205 0.12 21.28 8.47
N SER A 206 1.22 22.00 8.30
CA SER A 206 1.68 22.49 6.98
C SER A 206 2.18 21.38 6.04
N GLN A 207 2.47 20.20 6.57
CA GLN A 207 2.89 19.07 5.74
C GLN A 207 1.78 18.65 4.78
N SER A 208 2.15 18.45 3.49
CA SER A 208 1.20 18.09 2.42
C SER A 208 1.35 16.65 1.95
N ARG A 209 0.23 16.04 1.57
CA ARG A 209 0.19 14.66 1.08
C ARG A 209 -0.66 14.57 -0.19
N ASP A 210 -0.18 13.77 -1.13
CA ASP A 210 -0.98 13.26 -2.23
C ASP A 210 -1.79 12.07 -1.73
N PHE A 211 -3.10 12.13 -1.86
CA PHE A 211 -4.04 11.11 -1.37
C PHE A 211 -4.70 10.39 -2.54
N THR A 212 -4.68 9.05 -2.50
CA THR A 212 -5.23 8.21 -3.57
C THR A 212 -6.35 7.34 -3.02
N HIS A 213 -7.50 7.38 -3.66
CA HIS A 213 -8.65 6.59 -3.23
C HIS A 213 -8.41 5.08 -3.43
N ILE A 214 -8.97 4.27 -2.53
CA ILE A 214 -8.81 2.81 -2.56
C ILE A 214 -9.27 2.18 -3.87
N SER A 215 -10.35 2.66 -4.49
CA SER A 215 -10.83 2.13 -5.78
C SER A 215 -9.82 2.33 -6.91
N ASP A 216 -9.13 3.49 -6.92
CA ASP A 216 -8.10 3.80 -7.92
C ASP A 216 -6.85 2.91 -7.72
N VAL A 217 -6.50 2.63 -6.45
CA VAL A 217 -5.41 1.70 -6.12
C VAL A 217 -5.75 0.27 -6.52
N VAL A 218 -6.97 -0.19 -6.30
CA VAL A 218 -7.44 -1.51 -6.72
C VAL A 218 -7.43 -1.63 -8.25
N GLU A 219 -7.95 -0.63 -8.98
CA GLU A 219 -7.89 -0.60 -10.44
C GLU A 219 -6.45 -0.65 -10.95
N ALA A 220 -5.53 0.10 -10.33
CA ALA A 220 -4.11 0.08 -10.70
C ALA A 220 -3.47 -1.30 -10.52
N ASN A 221 -3.79 -2.04 -9.44
CA ASN A 221 -3.30 -3.41 -9.24
C ASN A 221 -3.77 -4.36 -10.35
N ILE A 222 -5.04 -4.27 -10.70
CA ILE A 222 -5.61 -5.12 -11.76
C ILE A 222 -4.95 -4.81 -13.09
N LEU A 223 -4.88 -3.54 -13.49
CA LEU A 223 -4.22 -3.14 -14.73
C LEU A 223 -2.74 -3.54 -14.76
N ALA A 224 -2.03 -3.43 -13.64
CA ALA A 224 -0.64 -3.90 -13.54
C ALA A 224 -0.49 -5.40 -13.80
N SER A 225 -1.48 -6.21 -13.44
CA SER A 225 -1.47 -7.65 -13.73
C SER A 225 -1.78 -8.01 -15.18
N GLU A 226 -2.35 -7.08 -15.96
CA GLU A 226 -2.81 -7.29 -17.34
C GLU A 226 -1.80 -6.82 -18.39
N VAL A 227 -0.80 -6.01 -18.02
CA VAL A 227 0.19 -5.49 -18.98
C VAL A 227 1.06 -6.60 -19.57
N SER A 228 1.59 -6.36 -20.79
CA SER A 228 2.47 -7.29 -21.51
C SER A 228 3.95 -6.84 -21.57
N HIS A 229 4.29 -5.71 -20.92
CA HIS A 229 5.64 -5.14 -20.87
C HIS A 229 5.80 -4.25 -19.64
N GLY A 230 6.99 -3.64 -19.45
CA GLY A 230 7.26 -2.76 -18.31
C GLY A 230 7.57 -3.52 -17.02
N PHE A 231 8.02 -4.77 -17.14
CA PHE A 231 8.36 -5.62 -15.99
C PHE A 231 9.71 -5.26 -15.36
N GLY A 232 9.86 -5.60 -14.08
CA GLY A 232 11.02 -5.24 -13.27
C GLY A 232 11.04 -3.76 -12.87
N GLU A 233 10.02 -2.99 -13.23
CA GLU A 233 9.93 -1.55 -13.05
C GLU A 233 9.06 -1.14 -11.86
N VAL A 234 9.25 0.11 -11.45
CA VAL A 234 8.47 0.78 -10.39
C VAL A 234 7.56 1.82 -11.02
N TYR A 235 6.35 1.97 -10.48
CA TYR A 235 5.33 2.91 -10.94
C TYR A 235 4.66 3.62 -9.75
N ASN A 236 4.45 4.93 -9.87
CA ASN A 236 3.72 5.72 -8.92
C ASN A 236 2.21 5.55 -9.10
N ILE A 237 1.52 5.32 -7.99
CA ILE A 237 0.06 5.29 -7.92
C ILE A 237 -0.36 6.38 -6.94
N GLY A 238 -0.57 7.57 -7.48
CA GLY A 238 -0.94 8.78 -6.78
C GLY A 238 -2.01 9.55 -7.55
N TYR A 239 -2.72 10.44 -6.87
CA TYR A 239 -3.75 11.28 -7.51
C TYR A 239 -3.11 12.37 -8.38
N GLY A 240 -1.91 12.86 -8.01
CA GLY A 240 -1.22 13.92 -8.73
C GLY A 240 -1.57 15.34 -8.26
N SER A 241 -2.23 15.44 -7.11
CA SER A 241 -2.36 16.69 -6.35
C SER A 241 -2.22 16.40 -4.86
N ASN A 242 -1.81 17.40 -4.08
CA ASN A 242 -1.64 17.24 -2.65
C ASN A 242 -2.37 18.32 -1.85
N TYR A 243 -2.64 18.00 -0.59
CA TYR A 243 -3.33 18.88 0.35
C TYR A 243 -2.56 18.94 1.65
N SER A 244 -2.52 20.11 2.31
CA SER A 244 -1.96 20.21 3.64
C SER A 244 -2.87 19.52 4.66
N ILE A 245 -2.28 18.99 5.72
CA ILE A 245 -3.05 18.32 6.77
C ILE A 245 -3.98 19.29 7.49
N ILE A 246 -3.56 20.56 7.65
CA ILE A 246 -4.41 21.56 8.28
C ILE A 246 -5.60 21.96 7.39
N ASP A 247 -5.43 22.03 6.06
CA ASP A 247 -6.55 22.30 5.15
C ASP A 247 -7.60 21.20 5.21
N ILE A 248 -7.15 19.92 5.20
CA ILE A 248 -8.08 18.78 5.36
C ILE A 248 -8.78 18.82 6.72
N ALA A 249 -8.05 19.12 7.80
CA ALA A 249 -8.66 19.24 9.13
C ALA A 249 -9.76 20.31 9.12
N ASN A 250 -9.50 21.50 8.57
CA ASN A 250 -10.46 22.62 8.53
C ASN A 250 -11.69 22.32 7.66
N ILE A 251 -11.60 21.44 6.66
CA ILE A 251 -12.76 20.98 5.87
C ILE A 251 -13.67 20.09 6.74
N ILE A 252 -13.09 19.23 7.57
CA ILE A 252 -13.83 18.28 8.40
C ILE A 252 -14.35 18.98 9.68
N SER A 253 -13.48 19.74 10.38
CA SER A 253 -13.82 20.43 11.63
C SER A 253 -12.83 21.54 11.96
N ASN A 254 -13.30 22.66 12.51
CA ASN A 254 -12.45 23.71 13.06
C ASN A 254 -11.91 23.38 14.49
N ASP A 255 -12.41 22.33 15.12
CA ASP A 255 -11.93 21.89 16.45
C ASP A 255 -10.69 21.04 16.29
N VAL A 256 -9.52 21.67 16.35
CA VAL A 256 -8.22 21.03 16.13
C VAL A 256 -7.34 21.11 17.39
N LYS A 257 -6.55 20.05 17.62
CA LYS A 257 -5.54 19.97 18.66
C LYS A 257 -4.19 19.64 18.04
N PHE A 258 -3.23 20.54 18.17
CA PHE A 258 -1.86 20.30 17.70
C PHE A 258 -1.10 19.36 18.65
N ILE A 259 -0.37 18.40 18.05
CA ILE A 259 0.49 17.45 18.77
C ILE A 259 1.92 17.52 18.23
N PRO A 260 2.95 17.10 19.00
CA PRO A 260 4.34 17.20 18.56
C PRO A 260 4.63 16.54 17.22
N SER A 261 5.55 17.13 16.45
CA SER A 261 6.05 16.58 15.19
C SER A 261 6.64 15.18 15.38
N ARG A 262 6.59 14.35 14.34
CA ARG A 262 7.06 12.96 14.32
C ARG A 262 8.35 12.83 13.54
N ILE A 263 9.25 11.97 14.04
CA ILE A 263 10.49 11.61 13.34
C ILE A 263 10.18 10.70 12.14
N GLY A 264 10.92 10.86 11.04
CA GLY A 264 10.83 10.00 9.88
C GLY A 264 9.73 10.38 8.88
N GLU A 265 9.01 11.47 9.13
CA GLU A 265 8.03 12.01 8.18
C GLU A 265 8.66 13.04 7.24
N VAL A 266 8.18 13.09 6.00
CA VAL A 266 8.56 14.08 4.99
C VAL A 266 7.60 15.27 5.01
N GLN A 267 8.07 16.44 4.56
CA GLN A 267 7.24 17.64 4.51
C GLN A 267 6.17 17.54 3.44
N GLU A 268 6.51 17.01 2.27
CA GLU A 268 5.60 17.02 1.14
C GLU A 268 5.73 15.75 0.29
N THR A 269 4.61 15.25 -0.26
CA THR A 269 4.57 14.21 -1.26
C THR A 269 3.62 14.63 -2.39
N LEU A 270 4.06 14.44 -3.64
CA LEU A 270 3.26 14.72 -4.84
C LEU A 270 3.70 13.74 -5.93
N ALA A 271 2.81 12.88 -6.38
CA ALA A 271 3.11 11.90 -7.42
C ALA A 271 3.10 12.53 -8.81
N SER A 272 4.07 12.13 -9.66
CA SER A 272 3.81 12.05 -11.09
C SER A 272 3.34 10.63 -11.41
N ASN A 273 2.16 10.47 -11.98
CA ASN A 273 1.61 9.17 -12.38
C ASN A 273 1.74 8.91 -13.90
N GLU A 274 2.45 9.77 -14.61
CA GLU A 274 2.57 9.74 -16.07
C GLU A 274 3.18 8.43 -16.60
N LYS A 275 4.13 7.83 -15.85
CA LYS A 275 4.73 6.55 -16.25
C LYS A 275 3.71 5.41 -16.26
N PHE A 276 2.89 5.30 -15.22
CA PHE A 276 1.86 4.26 -15.15
C PHE A 276 0.71 4.51 -16.11
N LYS A 277 0.31 5.79 -16.28
CA LYS A 277 -0.67 6.21 -17.29
C LYS A 277 -0.19 5.87 -18.71
N GLY A 278 1.08 6.10 -19.01
CA GLY A 278 1.66 5.73 -20.31
C GLY A 278 1.67 4.23 -20.57
N LEU A 279 1.81 3.41 -19.51
CA LEU A 279 1.80 1.94 -19.61
C LEU A 279 0.40 1.37 -19.78
N THR A 280 -0.61 1.90 -19.06
CA THR A 280 -1.91 1.26 -18.87
C THR A 280 -3.10 2.11 -19.30
N GLY A 281 -2.92 3.40 -19.52
CA GLY A 281 -4.00 4.36 -19.67
C GLY A 281 -4.68 4.77 -18.34
N TRP A 282 -4.22 4.25 -17.21
CA TRP A 282 -4.81 4.53 -15.90
C TRP A 282 -4.72 6.01 -15.52
N THR A 283 -5.81 6.51 -14.98
CA THR A 283 -5.88 7.82 -14.33
C THR A 283 -6.73 7.69 -13.06
N PRO A 284 -6.37 8.35 -11.94
CA PRO A 284 -7.19 8.36 -10.74
C PRO A 284 -8.51 9.07 -11.02
N LYS A 285 -9.59 8.63 -10.37
CA LYS A 285 -10.96 9.10 -10.65
C LYS A 285 -11.60 9.79 -9.44
N VAL A 286 -11.20 9.40 -8.22
CA VAL A 286 -11.86 9.87 -6.99
C VAL A 286 -11.02 10.95 -6.32
N SER A 287 -11.53 12.18 -6.36
CA SER A 287 -10.93 13.31 -5.64
C SER A 287 -11.19 13.18 -4.14
N LEU A 288 -10.18 13.49 -3.32
CA LEU A 288 -10.35 13.53 -1.87
C LEU A 288 -11.41 14.55 -1.45
N MET A 289 -11.47 15.71 -2.12
CA MET A 289 -12.41 16.78 -1.77
C MET A 289 -13.85 16.39 -2.05
N ASP A 290 -14.09 15.75 -3.19
CA ASP A 290 -15.43 15.28 -3.53
C ASP A 290 -15.88 14.17 -2.58
N TRP A 291 -14.97 13.22 -2.28
CA TRP A 291 -15.24 12.11 -1.38
C TRP A 291 -15.57 12.58 0.07
N LEU A 292 -14.84 13.59 0.58
CA LEU A 292 -15.12 14.16 1.92
C LEU A 292 -16.45 14.95 2.00
N GLN A 293 -17.04 15.36 0.87
CA GLN A 293 -18.34 16.03 0.84
C GLN A 293 -19.50 15.03 0.81
N ASP A 294 -19.27 13.82 0.34
CA ASP A 294 -20.27 12.76 0.23
C ASP A 294 -20.35 11.87 1.49
N ASP A 295 -19.39 11.96 2.42
CA ASP A 295 -19.29 11.18 3.67
C ASP A 295 -19.77 11.99 4.88
#